data_b0f60b2f448c04d46115cb8649479976
#
_entry.id   b0f60b2f448c04d46115cb8649479976
#
_cell.length_a   1.000
_cell.length_b   1.000
_cell.length_c   1.000
_cell.angle_alpha   90.00
_cell.angle_beta   90.00
_cell.angle_gamma   90.00
#
_symmetry.space_group_name_H-M   'P 1'
#
loop_
_entity.id
_entity.type
_entity.pdbx_description
1 polymer ?
#
loop_
_entity_poly.entity_id
_entity_poly.type
_entity_poly.pdbx_seq_one_letter_code
_entity_poly.pdbx_strand_id
1 'polypeptide(L)'
;GLDLEFLPDSVTVVATDVTPAMVERLRARARALGRAVTAEVMDAGRLAYPDASFDGVVLHLALAVVPDPVAAIREAARVLRPGGRVAVFDKFLPDDAVASPLRRAAAAGARLVATELNRQLGPLLRAGG
;
A
#
# COMPACT_ATOMS: atom_id res chain seq x y z
N GLY A 1 -5.50 7.77 2.89
CA GLY A 1 -6.61 8.63 2.41
C GLY A 1 -6.16 9.93 1.75
N LEU A 2 -4.83 10.15 1.60
CA LEU A 2 -4.32 11.35 0.93
C LEU A 2 -4.62 11.34 -0.57
N ASP A 3 -4.73 10.17 -1.17
CA ASP A 3 -4.96 10.00 -2.61
C ASP A 3 -6.38 10.34 -3.06
N LEU A 4 -7.35 10.41 -2.13
CA LEU A 4 -8.77 10.59 -2.47
C LEU A 4 -9.05 11.85 -3.28
N GLU A 5 -8.30 12.93 -3.05
CA GLU A 5 -8.47 14.19 -3.78
C GLU A 5 -7.95 14.15 -5.22
N PHE A 6 -7.09 13.18 -5.55
CA PHE A 6 -6.49 13.02 -6.88
C PHE A 6 -7.21 11.98 -7.75
N LEU A 7 -8.13 11.21 -7.15
CA LEU A 7 -8.91 10.23 -7.90
C LEU A 7 -10.15 10.89 -8.56
N PRO A 8 -10.49 10.55 -9.80
CA PRO A 8 -11.70 11.02 -10.45
C PRO A 8 -12.97 10.67 -9.66
N ASP A 9 -13.99 11.50 -9.69
CA ASP A 9 -15.25 11.26 -8.99
C ASP A 9 -16.04 10.05 -9.53
N SER A 10 -15.76 9.65 -10.76
CA SER A 10 -16.36 8.47 -11.40
C SER A 10 -15.82 7.14 -10.88
N VAL A 11 -14.78 7.16 -10.04
CA VAL A 11 -14.14 5.94 -9.51
C VAL A 11 -14.81 5.53 -8.20
N THR A 12 -15.29 4.29 -8.14
CA THR A 12 -15.70 3.66 -6.88
C THR A 12 -14.45 3.26 -6.09
N VAL A 13 -14.32 3.78 -4.87
CA VAL A 13 -13.15 3.59 -4.04
C VAL A 13 -13.43 2.68 -2.87
N VAL A 14 -12.62 1.63 -2.75
CA VAL A 14 -12.47 0.84 -1.53
C VAL A 14 -11.09 1.14 -0.95
N ALA A 15 -11.01 1.47 0.32
CA ALA A 15 -9.74 1.77 0.97
C ALA A 15 -9.58 0.96 2.26
N THR A 16 -8.43 0.37 2.45
CA THR A 16 -8.14 -0.51 3.59
C THR A 16 -6.92 -0.04 4.37
N ASP A 17 -6.93 -0.27 5.66
CA ASP A 17 -5.77 -0.10 6.55
C ASP A 17 -5.90 -1.11 7.70
N VAL A 18 -4.80 -1.66 8.17
CA VAL A 18 -4.81 -2.58 9.31
C VAL A 18 -5.13 -1.87 10.63
N THR A 19 -4.96 -0.54 10.68
CA THR A 19 -5.14 0.28 11.88
C THR A 19 -6.53 0.92 11.91
N PRO A 20 -7.41 0.56 12.85
CA PRO A 20 -8.76 1.14 12.94
C PRO A 20 -8.78 2.67 12.97
N ALA A 21 -7.84 3.29 13.70
CA ALA A 21 -7.73 4.75 13.78
C ALA A 21 -7.43 5.40 12.42
N MET A 22 -6.67 4.72 11.53
CA MET A 22 -6.40 5.20 10.18
C MET A 22 -7.63 5.08 9.29
N VAL A 23 -8.41 4.01 9.45
CA VAL A 23 -9.70 3.85 8.75
C VAL A 23 -10.68 4.96 9.16
N GLU A 24 -10.76 5.31 10.43
CA GLU A 24 -11.61 6.42 10.88
C GLU A 24 -11.17 7.79 10.33
N ARG A 25 -9.86 8.05 10.28
CA ARG A 25 -9.31 9.26 9.65
C ARG A 25 -9.65 9.31 8.14
N LEU A 26 -9.56 8.17 7.46
CA LEU A 26 -9.94 8.05 6.05
C LEU A 26 -11.43 8.35 5.85
N ARG A 27 -12.31 7.79 6.68
CA ARG A 27 -13.76 8.07 6.67
C ARG A 27 -14.06 9.55 6.87
N ALA A 28 -13.40 10.17 7.84
CA ALA A 28 -13.54 11.61 8.11
C ALA A 28 -13.11 12.45 6.91
N ARG A 29 -11.97 12.11 6.27
CA ARG A 29 -11.49 12.80 5.07
C ARG A 29 -12.43 12.60 3.88
N ALA A 30 -12.92 11.37 3.65
CA ALA A 30 -13.88 11.09 2.58
C ALA A 30 -15.14 11.95 2.72
N ARG A 31 -15.68 12.04 3.95
CA ARG A 31 -16.84 12.94 4.24
C ARG A 31 -16.50 14.40 3.96
N ALA A 32 -15.35 14.88 4.39
CA ALA A 32 -14.92 16.27 4.17
C ALA A 32 -14.77 16.61 2.67
N LEU A 33 -14.40 15.62 1.84
CA LEU A 33 -14.29 15.75 0.39
C LEU A 33 -15.61 15.48 -0.35
N GLY A 34 -16.70 15.12 0.36
CA GLY A 34 -17.97 14.74 -0.26
C GLY A 34 -17.88 13.45 -1.08
N ARG A 35 -16.91 12.56 -0.78
CA ARG A 35 -16.67 11.34 -1.57
C ARG A 35 -17.25 10.11 -0.89
N ALA A 36 -17.95 9.28 -1.67
CA ALA A 36 -18.37 7.95 -1.24
C ALA A 36 -17.17 6.99 -1.31
N VAL A 37 -16.74 6.49 -0.15
CA VAL A 37 -15.61 5.56 -0.02
C VAL A 37 -16.02 4.43 0.92
N THR A 38 -15.84 3.18 0.50
CA THR A 38 -15.91 2.03 1.40
C THR A 38 -14.57 1.93 2.13
N ALA A 39 -14.58 2.07 3.46
CA ALA A 39 -13.37 2.08 4.26
C ALA A 39 -13.41 0.95 5.30
N GLU A 40 -12.44 0.04 5.25
CA GLU A 40 -12.44 -1.21 6.02
C GLU A 40 -11.09 -1.45 6.72
N VAL A 41 -11.17 -2.06 7.92
CA VAL A 41 -9.97 -2.53 8.61
C VAL A 41 -9.58 -3.87 8.01
N MET A 42 -8.39 -3.94 7.38
CA MET A 42 -7.96 -5.14 6.66
C MET A 42 -6.45 -5.19 6.53
N ASP A 43 -5.88 -6.39 6.58
CA ASP A 43 -4.47 -6.64 6.29
C ASP A 43 -4.24 -6.68 4.78
N ALA A 44 -3.29 -5.89 4.28
CA ALA A 44 -2.93 -5.87 2.87
C ALA A 44 -2.36 -7.21 2.37
N GLY A 45 -1.79 -8.03 3.25
CA GLY A 45 -1.32 -9.38 2.94
C GLY A 45 -2.43 -10.43 2.90
N ARG A 46 -3.68 -10.06 3.25
CA ARG A 46 -4.85 -10.96 3.24
C ARG A 46 -6.13 -10.18 3.00
N LEU A 47 -6.43 -9.92 1.75
CA LEU A 47 -7.62 -9.16 1.36
C LEU A 47 -8.86 -10.06 1.28
N ALA A 48 -9.95 -9.64 1.93
CA ALA A 48 -11.23 -10.37 1.95
C ALA A 48 -12.08 -10.11 0.68
N TYR A 49 -11.43 -9.93 -0.48
CA TYR A 49 -12.10 -9.74 -1.76
C TYR A 49 -11.82 -10.93 -2.69
N PRO A 50 -12.76 -11.28 -3.58
CA PRO A 50 -12.53 -12.29 -4.62
C PRO A 50 -11.40 -11.89 -5.57
N ASP A 51 -10.89 -12.88 -6.31
CA ASP A 51 -9.96 -12.66 -7.42
C ASP A 51 -10.60 -11.72 -8.46
N ALA A 52 -9.80 -10.91 -9.13
CA ALA A 52 -10.22 -10.03 -10.22
C ALA A 52 -11.41 -9.11 -9.86
N SER A 53 -11.42 -8.54 -8.64
CA SER A 53 -12.50 -7.66 -8.15
C SER A 53 -12.31 -6.19 -8.54
N PHE A 54 -11.07 -5.75 -8.80
CA PHE A 54 -10.72 -4.34 -8.99
C PHE A 54 -10.07 -4.07 -10.34
N ASP A 55 -10.34 -2.92 -10.90
CA ASP A 55 -9.74 -2.43 -12.15
C ASP A 55 -8.37 -1.77 -11.90
N GLY A 56 -8.13 -1.32 -10.66
CA GLY A 56 -6.88 -0.73 -10.23
C GLY A 56 -6.62 -0.90 -8.75
N VAL A 57 -5.36 -1.01 -8.36
CA VAL A 57 -4.91 -1.07 -6.97
C VAL A 57 -3.84 -0.01 -6.73
N VAL A 58 -3.94 0.71 -5.63
CA VAL A 58 -2.94 1.71 -5.21
C VAL A 58 -2.34 1.25 -3.88
N LEU A 59 -1.03 1.06 -3.85
CA LEU A 59 -0.24 0.79 -2.65
C LEU A 59 0.49 2.07 -2.25
N HIS A 60 -0.09 2.85 -1.34
CA HIS A 60 0.46 4.13 -0.90
C HIS A 60 1.07 4.00 0.49
N LEU A 61 2.39 4.11 0.57
CA LEU A 61 3.21 3.99 1.80
C LEU A 61 2.91 2.68 2.59
N ALA A 62 2.49 1.64 1.89
CA ALA A 62 2.10 0.37 2.48
C ALA A 62 3.27 -0.61 2.56
N LEU A 63 4.03 -0.76 1.46
CA LEU A 63 5.07 -1.79 1.35
C LEU A 63 6.26 -1.55 2.29
N ALA A 64 6.50 -0.30 2.73
CA ALA A 64 7.54 0.00 3.70
C ALA A 64 7.18 -0.37 5.14
N VAL A 65 5.89 -0.53 5.45
CA VAL A 65 5.40 -0.75 6.82
C VAL A 65 4.77 -2.11 7.05
N VAL A 66 4.24 -2.78 6.01
CA VAL A 66 3.65 -4.13 6.18
C VAL A 66 4.71 -5.16 6.59
N PRO A 67 4.36 -6.13 7.45
CA PRO A 67 5.28 -7.19 7.85
C PRO A 67 5.76 -8.04 6.66
N ASP A 68 4.84 -8.43 5.76
CA ASP A 68 5.11 -9.21 4.56
C ASP A 68 4.69 -8.45 3.29
N PRO A 69 5.61 -7.67 2.67
CA PRO A 69 5.32 -6.93 1.46
C PRO A 69 5.12 -7.82 0.23
N VAL A 70 5.68 -9.04 0.23
CA VAL A 70 5.48 -10.00 -0.87
C VAL A 70 4.05 -10.51 -0.85
N ALA A 71 3.51 -10.85 0.33
CA ALA A 71 2.10 -11.20 0.47
C ALA A 71 1.18 -10.07 0.02
N ALA A 72 1.48 -8.82 0.40
CA ALA A 72 0.69 -7.66 -0.03
C ALA A 72 0.70 -7.47 -1.56
N ILE A 73 1.84 -7.67 -2.23
CA ILE A 73 1.94 -7.61 -3.69
C ILE A 73 1.14 -8.74 -4.34
N ARG A 74 1.23 -9.97 -3.82
CA ARG A 74 0.44 -11.12 -4.33
C ARG A 74 -1.05 -10.89 -4.20
N GLU A 75 -1.50 -10.36 -3.07
CA GLU A 75 -2.90 -10.03 -2.85
C GLU A 75 -3.37 -8.91 -3.78
N ALA A 76 -2.57 -7.87 -3.97
CA ALA A 76 -2.84 -6.81 -4.93
C ALA A 76 -2.99 -7.36 -6.36
N ALA A 77 -2.10 -8.28 -6.77
CA ALA A 77 -2.18 -8.93 -8.07
C ALA A 77 -3.41 -9.86 -8.18
N ARG A 78 -3.72 -10.61 -7.14
CA ARG A 78 -4.86 -11.54 -7.11
C ARG A 78 -6.20 -10.82 -7.28
N VAL A 79 -6.40 -9.73 -6.55
CA VAL A 79 -7.66 -8.98 -6.61
C VAL A 79 -7.78 -8.09 -7.84
N LEU A 80 -6.70 -7.89 -8.59
CA LEU A 80 -6.68 -7.09 -9.80
C LEU A 80 -7.22 -7.88 -10.99
N ARG A 81 -8.08 -7.28 -11.80
CA ARG A 81 -8.58 -7.87 -13.04
C ARG A 81 -7.47 -8.00 -14.08
N PRO A 82 -7.55 -8.97 -15.01
CA PRO A 82 -6.66 -9.01 -16.15
C PRO A 82 -6.67 -7.66 -16.91
N GLY A 83 -5.48 -7.11 -17.16
CA GLY A 83 -5.34 -5.78 -17.77
C GLY A 83 -5.50 -4.58 -16.82
N GLY A 84 -5.81 -4.82 -15.55
CA GLY A 84 -5.82 -3.79 -14.50
C GLY A 84 -4.42 -3.26 -14.20
N ARG A 85 -4.35 -2.18 -13.41
CA ARG A 85 -3.09 -1.48 -13.11
C ARG A 85 -2.83 -1.39 -11.62
N VAL A 86 -1.58 -1.62 -11.21
CA VAL A 86 -1.11 -1.33 -9.87
C VAL A 86 -0.28 -0.06 -9.89
N ALA A 87 -0.58 0.87 -9.00
CA ALA A 87 0.27 2.02 -8.72
C ALA A 87 0.91 1.84 -7.33
N VAL A 88 2.23 2.01 -7.27
CA VAL A 88 2.98 1.92 -6.02
C VAL A 88 3.64 3.26 -5.74
N PHE A 89 3.34 3.85 -4.59
CA PHE A 89 3.96 5.06 -4.10
C PHE A 89 4.52 4.80 -2.69
N ASP A 90 5.82 4.59 -2.60
CA ASP A 90 6.47 4.26 -1.34
C ASP A 90 7.96 4.66 -1.34
N LYS A 91 8.61 4.50 -0.19
CA LYS A 91 10.02 4.83 0.02
C LYS A 91 10.89 3.60 -0.26
N PHE A 92 11.48 3.54 -1.44
CA PHE A 92 12.39 2.47 -1.79
C PHE A 92 13.83 2.96 -1.95
N LEU A 93 14.78 2.03 -1.77
CA LEU A 93 16.11 2.18 -2.31
C LEU A 93 16.07 1.89 -3.82
N PRO A 94 16.89 2.59 -4.64
CA PRO A 94 17.16 2.14 -6.00
C PRO A 94 17.63 0.68 -6.01
N ASP A 95 17.22 -0.09 -7.01
CA ASP A 95 17.48 -1.54 -7.09
C ASP A 95 18.98 -1.89 -7.16
N ASP A 96 19.80 -0.96 -7.65
CA ASP A 96 21.26 -1.04 -7.76
C ASP A 96 21.99 -0.44 -6.55
N ALA A 97 21.28 0.18 -5.60
CA ALA A 97 21.91 0.86 -4.49
C ALA A 97 22.20 -0.07 -3.30
N VAL A 98 23.41 0.05 -2.77
CA VAL A 98 23.77 -0.52 -1.48
C VAL A 98 23.51 0.52 -0.39
N ALA A 99 22.74 0.16 0.63
CA ALA A 99 22.48 1.07 1.74
C ALA A 99 23.78 1.45 2.46
N SER A 100 24.05 2.76 2.58
CA SER A 100 25.20 3.26 3.31
C SER A 100 25.16 2.82 4.79
N PRO A 101 26.33 2.75 5.47
CA PRO A 101 26.36 2.39 6.90
C PRO A 101 25.46 3.26 7.77
N LEU A 102 25.41 4.57 7.50
CA LEU A 102 24.54 5.52 8.22
C LEU A 102 23.05 5.20 7.98
N ARG A 103 22.68 4.89 6.74
CA ARG A 103 21.31 4.52 6.40
C ARG A 103 20.91 3.18 7.03
N ARG A 104 21.84 2.21 7.11
CA ARG A 104 21.63 0.92 7.80
C ARG A 104 21.40 1.12 9.29
N ALA A 105 22.16 1.99 9.94
CA ALA A 105 21.97 2.35 11.35
C ALA A 105 20.63 3.07 11.56
N ALA A 106 20.27 4.02 10.69
CA ALA A 106 18.97 4.70 10.73
C ALA A 106 17.80 3.72 10.51
N ALA A 107 17.93 2.75 9.62
CA ALA A 107 16.92 1.72 9.38
C ALA A 107 16.71 0.81 10.60
N ALA A 108 17.78 0.50 11.35
CA ALA A 108 17.67 -0.27 12.59
C ALA A 108 16.82 0.47 13.65
N GLY A 109 16.97 1.81 13.75
CA GLY A 109 16.11 2.64 14.60
C GLY A 109 14.69 2.79 14.06
N ALA A 110 14.52 2.91 12.74
CA ALA A 110 13.23 3.08 12.10
C ALA A 110 12.33 1.83 12.22
N ARG A 111 12.90 0.64 12.33
CA ARG A 111 12.16 -0.60 12.60
C ARG A 111 11.38 -0.55 13.91
N LEU A 112 11.84 0.22 14.89
CA LEU A 112 11.12 0.45 16.14
C LEU A 112 9.82 1.23 15.95
N VAL A 113 9.68 1.98 14.85
CA VAL A 113 8.48 2.73 14.45
C VAL A 113 7.79 2.12 13.21
N ALA A 114 8.00 0.84 12.96
CA ALA A 114 7.38 0.06 11.89
C ALA A 114 7.62 0.59 10.46
N THR A 115 8.83 1.10 10.16
CA THR A 115 9.19 1.54 8.81
C THR A 115 10.48 0.88 8.35
N GLU A 116 10.46 0.23 7.19
CA GLU A 116 11.64 -0.39 6.57
C GLU A 116 12.21 0.53 5.47
N LEU A 117 13.37 1.14 5.74
CA LEU A 117 13.98 2.13 4.86
C LEU A 117 14.86 1.55 3.75
N ASN A 118 15.15 0.25 3.79
CA ASN A 118 16.12 -0.39 2.90
C ASN A 118 15.47 -1.35 1.88
N ARG A 119 14.15 -1.35 1.76
CA ARG A 119 13.44 -2.17 0.76
C ARG A 119 13.71 -1.67 -0.65
N GLN A 120 13.85 -2.61 -1.57
CA GLN A 120 13.98 -2.37 -3.01
C GLN A 120 12.73 -2.91 -3.70
N LEU A 121 12.16 -2.13 -4.63
CA LEU A 121 10.89 -2.48 -5.27
C LEU A 121 11.04 -3.65 -6.24
N GLY A 122 12.09 -3.65 -7.07
CA GLY A 122 12.27 -4.68 -8.09
C GLY A 122 12.36 -6.11 -7.54
N PRO A 123 13.18 -6.39 -6.50
CA PRO A 123 13.18 -7.69 -5.83
C PRO A 123 11.81 -8.09 -5.26
N LEU A 124 11.05 -7.15 -4.69
CA LEU A 124 9.72 -7.41 -4.14
C LEU A 124 8.71 -7.80 -5.23
N LEU A 125 8.72 -7.10 -6.35
CA LEU A 125 7.83 -7.40 -7.49
C LEU A 125 8.15 -8.77 -8.07
N ARG A 126 9.44 -9.12 -8.25
CA ARG A 126 9.84 -10.45 -8.73
C ARG A 126 9.45 -11.59 -7.78
N ALA A 127 9.42 -11.35 -6.48
CA ALA A 127 9.01 -12.34 -5.48
C ALA A 127 7.49 -12.46 -5.36
N GLY A 128 6.75 -11.41 -5.72
CA GLY A 128 5.29 -11.35 -5.65
C GLY A 128 4.58 -12.03 -6.83
N GLY A 129 5.23 -12.15 -7.99
CA GLY A 129 4.68 -12.79 -9.19
C GLY A 129 4.39 -11.80 -10.29
#